data_d9b5153a3c9845f0704e7932b26d5cd0
#
_entry.id   d9b5153a3c9845f0704e7932b26d5cd0
#
_cell.length_a   1.000
_cell.length_b   1.000
_cell.length_c   1.000
_cell.angle_alpha   90.00
_cell.angle_beta   90.00
_cell.angle_gamma   90.00
#
_symmetry.space_group_name_H-M   'P 1'
#
loop_
_entity.id
_entity.type
_entity.pdbx_description
1 polymer ?
#
loop_
_entity_poly.entity_id
_entity_poly.type
_entity_poly.pdbx_seq_one_letter_code
_entity_poly.pdbx_strand_id
1 'polypeptide(L)'
;SLLAVVVLVVSVLLKLWQFVFYRTIGRRIASTTLEATAADSRNDVITTGAVLVAAILSHFVGFELDGWMGLGVAVFILYSGFGLVKDTLDPMLGKAPEDEQVEEIRQKILSYPGVLGTHDLMVHDYGPGRQFASVHVEMAAEGDAMKNHDVIDNIERDFMNDEGLHMIVHFDPISTKDNTVNDLRIWIGEKVKEIDERLTIHDLRIVYGITHTNVIFDCVVPHNMDMTDKEVKKAINDMVKEKYPTYYCVITIDKSYAAMPH
;
A
#
# COMPACT_ATOMS: atom_id res chain seq x y z
N SER A 1 9.16 25.42 -45.03
CA SER A 1 8.36 25.20 -46.21
C SER A 1 6.91 24.88 -45.80
N LEU A 2 5.92 25.27 -46.62
CA LEU A 2 4.51 25.01 -46.37
C LEU A 2 4.24 23.50 -46.13
N LEU A 3 4.95 22.63 -46.83
CA LEU A 3 4.85 21.18 -46.65
C LEU A 3 5.21 20.73 -45.22
N ALA A 4 6.25 21.31 -44.62
CA ALA A 4 6.64 20.96 -43.23
C ALA A 4 5.53 21.34 -42.23
N VAL A 5 4.92 22.52 -42.37
CA VAL A 5 3.80 22.97 -41.54
C VAL A 5 2.61 22.01 -41.65
N VAL A 6 2.25 21.62 -42.88
CA VAL A 6 1.15 20.68 -43.12
C VAL A 6 1.41 19.34 -42.46
N VAL A 7 2.64 18.80 -42.57
CA VAL A 7 3.03 17.52 -41.92
C VAL A 7 2.94 17.64 -40.40
N LEU A 8 3.43 18.73 -39.80
CA LEU A 8 3.35 18.93 -38.35
C LEU A 8 1.89 19.02 -37.88
N VAL A 9 1.03 19.75 -38.57
CA VAL A 9 -0.40 19.87 -38.24
C VAL A 9 -1.09 18.50 -38.30
N VAL A 10 -0.87 17.73 -39.35
CA VAL A 10 -1.43 16.38 -39.48
C VAL A 10 -0.92 15.48 -38.37
N SER A 11 0.36 15.55 -38.05
CA SER A 11 0.95 14.77 -36.92
C SER A 11 0.29 15.09 -35.58
N VAL A 12 0.11 16.39 -35.27
CA VAL A 12 -0.57 16.83 -34.04
C VAL A 12 -2.00 16.29 -33.97
N LEU A 13 -2.75 16.38 -35.07
CA LEU A 13 -4.13 15.89 -35.12
C LEU A 13 -4.22 14.37 -34.93
N LEU A 14 -3.32 13.60 -35.54
CA LEU A 14 -3.26 12.15 -35.40
C LEU A 14 -2.90 11.77 -33.95
N LYS A 15 -1.91 12.42 -33.35
CA LYS A 15 -1.51 12.16 -31.96
C LYS A 15 -2.59 12.56 -30.96
N LEU A 16 -3.31 13.64 -31.20
CA LEU A 16 -4.47 14.05 -30.41
C LEU A 16 -5.59 13.00 -30.48
N TRP A 17 -5.88 12.49 -31.68
CA TRP A 17 -6.83 11.39 -31.84
C TRP A 17 -6.39 10.13 -31.10
N GLN A 18 -5.13 9.72 -31.23
CA GLN A 18 -4.57 8.60 -30.50
C GLN A 18 -4.68 8.77 -28.97
N PHE A 19 -4.35 9.96 -28.46
CA PHE A 19 -4.48 10.28 -27.04
C PHE A 19 -5.92 10.07 -26.54
N VAL A 20 -6.91 10.65 -27.23
CA VAL A 20 -8.33 10.51 -26.84
C VAL A 20 -8.77 9.05 -26.91
N PHE A 21 -8.37 8.33 -27.97
CA PHE A 21 -8.72 6.93 -28.18
C PHE A 21 -8.15 6.03 -27.06
N TYR A 22 -6.84 6.08 -26.83
CA TYR A 22 -6.19 5.26 -25.82
C TYR A 22 -6.66 5.58 -24.40
N ARG A 23 -6.85 6.86 -24.08
CA ARG A 23 -7.38 7.28 -22.79
C ARG A 23 -8.80 6.77 -22.54
N THR A 24 -9.65 6.83 -23.57
CA THR A 24 -11.04 6.39 -23.42
C THR A 24 -11.14 4.89 -23.22
N ILE A 25 -10.39 4.11 -23.98
CA ILE A 25 -10.39 2.65 -23.87
C ILE A 25 -9.67 2.23 -22.59
N GLY A 26 -8.48 2.80 -22.31
CA GLY A 26 -7.68 2.47 -21.13
C GLY A 26 -8.48 2.60 -19.84
N ARG A 27 -9.22 3.70 -19.69
CA ARG A 27 -10.12 3.90 -18.54
C ARG A 27 -11.29 2.91 -18.46
N ARG A 28 -11.84 2.51 -19.61
CA ARG A 28 -12.97 1.56 -19.62
C ARG A 28 -12.58 0.14 -19.20
N ILE A 29 -11.37 -0.27 -19.53
CA ILE A 29 -10.87 -1.62 -19.22
C ILE A 29 -9.81 -1.61 -18.11
N ALA A 30 -9.63 -0.48 -17.40
CA ALA A 30 -8.64 -0.27 -16.35
C ALA A 30 -7.22 -0.74 -16.74
N SER A 31 -6.80 -0.43 -17.99
CA SER A 31 -5.49 -0.83 -18.51
C SER A 31 -4.46 0.27 -18.33
N THR A 32 -3.52 0.05 -17.41
CA THR A 32 -2.37 0.95 -17.14
C THR A 32 -1.48 1.13 -18.38
N THR A 33 -1.32 0.09 -19.20
CA THR A 33 -0.55 0.13 -20.45
C THR A 33 -1.18 1.09 -21.46
N LEU A 34 -2.52 1.08 -21.62
CA LEU A 34 -3.20 2.01 -22.53
C LEU A 34 -3.19 3.43 -21.97
N GLU A 35 -3.27 3.62 -20.67
CA GLU A 35 -3.12 4.93 -20.04
C GLU A 35 -1.71 5.50 -20.22
N ALA A 36 -0.67 4.67 -20.09
CA ALA A 36 0.71 5.05 -20.39
C ALA A 36 0.88 5.45 -21.87
N THR A 37 0.31 4.68 -22.81
CA THR A 37 0.32 5.00 -24.25
C THR A 37 -0.44 6.30 -24.56
N ALA A 38 -1.54 6.57 -23.82
CA ALA A 38 -2.23 7.84 -23.91
C ALA A 38 -1.37 9.02 -23.43
N ALA A 39 -0.65 8.85 -22.31
CA ALA A 39 0.27 9.87 -21.79
C ALA A 39 1.40 10.18 -22.79
N ASP A 40 1.98 9.15 -23.41
CA ASP A 40 2.96 9.28 -24.47
C ASP A 40 2.41 10.07 -25.67
N SER A 41 1.24 9.69 -26.17
CA SER A 41 0.57 10.41 -27.27
C SER A 41 0.27 11.89 -26.92
N ARG A 42 -0.09 12.18 -25.65
CA ARG A 42 -0.26 13.56 -25.15
C ARG A 42 1.06 14.33 -25.18
N ASN A 43 2.14 13.71 -24.75
CA ASN A 43 3.47 14.34 -24.75
C ASN A 43 3.93 14.65 -26.17
N ASP A 44 3.65 13.75 -27.12
CA ASP A 44 3.90 13.98 -28.55
C ASP A 44 3.09 15.17 -29.12
N VAL A 45 1.83 15.34 -28.71
CA VAL A 45 1.03 16.52 -29.09
C VAL A 45 1.68 17.80 -28.57
N ILE A 46 2.13 17.82 -27.30
CA ILE A 46 2.76 18.99 -26.69
C ILE A 46 4.09 19.31 -27.39
N THR A 47 4.94 18.32 -27.60
CA THR A 47 6.27 18.52 -28.21
C THR A 47 6.18 18.93 -29.68
N THR A 48 5.35 18.24 -30.48
CA THR A 48 5.15 18.57 -31.88
C THR A 48 4.43 19.92 -32.02
N GLY A 49 3.49 20.22 -31.14
CA GLY A 49 2.82 21.52 -31.07
C GLY A 49 3.79 22.66 -30.75
N ALA A 50 4.71 22.46 -29.80
CA ALA A 50 5.75 23.43 -29.47
C ALA A 50 6.66 23.71 -30.68
N VAL A 51 7.10 22.66 -31.38
CA VAL A 51 7.89 22.79 -32.62
C VAL A 51 7.12 23.55 -33.71
N LEU A 52 5.83 23.26 -33.87
CA LEU A 52 4.98 23.97 -34.83
C LEU A 52 4.86 25.46 -34.49
N VAL A 53 4.63 25.80 -33.22
CA VAL A 53 4.58 27.19 -32.73
C VAL A 53 5.91 27.89 -32.94
N ALA A 54 7.04 27.23 -32.59
CA ALA A 54 8.38 27.77 -32.82
C ALA A 54 8.63 28.06 -34.30
N ALA A 55 8.25 27.14 -35.21
CA ALA A 55 8.40 27.31 -36.65
C ALA A 55 7.57 28.48 -37.21
N ILE A 56 6.39 28.72 -36.65
CA ILE A 56 5.55 29.86 -37.01
C ILE A 56 6.13 31.18 -36.49
N LEU A 57 6.52 31.20 -35.20
CA LEU A 57 7.07 32.39 -34.54
C LEU A 57 8.40 32.83 -35.16
N SER A 58 9.30 31.89 -35.49
CA SER A 58 10.60 32.20 -36.10
C SER A 58 10.42 32.89 -37.44
N HIS A 59 9.32 32.66 -38.18
CA HIS A 59 9.02 33.32 -39.43
C HIS A 59 8.65 34.79 -39.23
N PHE A 60 8.08 35.18 -38.10
CA PHE A 60 7.63 36.55 -37.83
C PHE A 60 8.65 37.40 -37.04
N VAL A 61 9.43 36.77 -36.18
CA VAL A 61 10.29 37.50 -35.20
C VAL A 61 11.72 37.62 -35.68
N GLY A 62 12.18 36.83 -36.67
CA GLY A 62 13.55 36.89 -37.20
C GLY A 62 14.65 36.48 -36.21
N PHE A 63 14.26 35.88 -35.09
CA PHE A 63 15.14 35.35 -34.05
C PHE A 63 15.09 33.80 -34.05
N GLU A 64 16.28 33.19 -33.99
CA GLU A 64 16.38 31.73 -33.96
C GLU A 64 15.96 31.17 -32.58
N LEU A 65 14.66 30.96 -32.40
CA LEU A 65 14.04 30.38 -31.19
C LEU A 65 14.23 28.85 -31.07
N ASP A 66 14.63 28.21 -32.19
CA ASP A 66 14.70 26.74 -32.30
C ASP A 66 15.54 26.09 -31.19
N GLY A 67 16.70 26.68 -30.83
CA GLY A 67 17.57 26.11 -29.80
C GLY A 67 16.96 26.14 -28.39
N TRP A 68 16.32 27.23 -28.01
CA TRP A 68 15.69 27.41 -26.72
C TRP A 68 14.40 26.58 -26.56
N MET A 69 13.61 26.53 -27.65
CA MET A 69 12.41 25.70 -27.68
C MET A 69 12.79 24.21 -27.65
N GLY A 70 13.83 23.82 -28.40
CA GLY A 70 14.34 22.46 -28.39
C GLY A 70 14.85 22.03 -26.99
N LEU A 71 15.57 22.91 -26.28
CA LEU A 71 16.00 22.67 -24.91
C LEU A 71 14.80 22.50 -23.95
N GLY A 72 13.80 23.38 -24.04
CA GLY A 72 12.59 23.28 -23.23
C GLY A 72 11.83 21.98 -23.46
N VAL A 73 11.67 21.59 -24.73
CA VAL A 73 11.04 20.30 -25.13
C VAL A 73 11.86 19.12 -24.60
N ALA A 74 13.20 19.15 -24.72
CA ALA A 74 14.06 18.08 -24.21
C ALA A 74 13.92 17.88 -22.69
N VAL A 75 13.91 18.96 -21.92
CA VAL A 75 13.69 18.91 -20.46
C VAL A 75 12.31 18.35 -20.14
N PHE A 76 11.28 18.78 -20.87
CA PHE A 76 9.92 18.25 -20.70
C PHE A 76 9.82 16.76 -21.00
N ILE A 77 10.45 16.28 -22.07
CA ILE A 77 10.49 14.85 -22.42
C ILE A 77 11.19 14.03 -21.34
N LEU A 78 12.35 14.51 -20.85
CA LEU A 78 13.08 13.83 -19.78
C LEU A 78 12.25 13.74 -18.50
N TYR A 79 11.61 14.82 -18.09
CA TYR A 79 10.73 14.82 -16.91
C TYR A 79 9.54 13.88 -17.06
N SER A 80 8.85 13.95 -18.19
CA SER A 80 7.70 13.09 -18.49
C SER A 80 8.10 11.61 -18.60
N GLY A 81 9.25 11.33 -19.23
CA GLY A 81 9.79 9.98 -19.36
C GLY A 81 10.13 9.36 -18.01
N PHE A 82 10.74 10.15 -17.11
CA PHE A 82 11.03 9.67 -15.75
C PHE A 82 9.75 9.35 -14.98
N GLY A 83 8.71 10.20 -15.07
CA GLY A 83 7.38 9.91 -14.50
C GLY A 83 6.80 8.62 -15.03
N LEU A 84 6.82 8.42 -16.35
CA LEU A 84 6.29 7.21 -16.99
C LEU A 84 7.02 5.94 -16.55
N VAL A 85 8.35 5.99 -16.43
CA VAL A 85 9.15 4.86 -15.91
C VAL A 85 8.74 4.53 -14.49
N LYS A 86 8.60 5.54 -13.61
CA LYS A 86 8.14 5.34 -12.24
C LYS A 86 6.76 4.71 -12.19
N ASP A 87 5.77 5.28 -12.89
CA ASP A 87 4.40 4.80 -12.90
C ASP A 87 4.27 3.36 -13.45
N THR A 88 5.23 2.94 -14.30
CA THR A 88 5.29 1.58 -14.84
C THR A 88 5.98 0.61 -13.90
N LEU A 89 6.99 1.06 -13.16
CA LEU A 89 7.74 0.21 -12.23
C LEU A 89 7.00 0.01 -10.91
N ASP A 90 6.27 1.01 -10.41
CA ASP A 90 5.55 0.94 -9.14
C ASP A 90 4.63 -0.30 -9.05
N PRO A 91 3.77 -0.62 -10.03
CA PRO A 91 2.99 -1.85 -10.01
C PRO A 91 3.82 -3.13 -10.09
N MET A 92 4.98 -3.10 -10.77
CA MET A 92 5.86 -4.28 -10.87
C MET A 92 6.58 -4.59 -9.55
N LEU A 93 6.80 -3.57 -8.72
CA LEU A 93 7.43 -3.70 -7.41
C LEU A 93 6.42 -4.01 -6.30
N GLY A 94 5.11 -3.97 -6.60
CA GLY A 94 4.03 -4.12 -5.64
C GLY A 94 3.76 -2.80 -4.93
N LYS A 95 2.94 -1.95 -5.54
CA LYS A 95 2.51 -0.69 -4.92
C LYS A 95 1.77 -0.98 -3.61
N ALA A 96 2.09 -0.25 -2.55
CA ALA A 96 1.31 -0.28 -1.33
C ALA A 96 -0.14 0.18 -1.60
N PRO A 97 -1.15 -0.45 -0.98
CA PRO A 97 -2.53 -0.04 -1.10
C PRO A 97 -2.76 1.36 -0.53
N GLU A 98 -3.88 1.98 -0.88
CA GLU A 98 -4.33 3.22 -0.25
C GLU A 98 -4.91 2.92 1.13
N ASP A 99 -4.76 3.84 2.08
CA ASP A 99 -5.21 3.66 3.48
C ASP A 99 -6.72 3.34 3.55
N GLU A 100 -7.52 3.92 2.67
CA GLU A 100 -8.96 3.64 2.57
C GLU A 100 -9.23 2.18 2.21
N GLN A 101 -8.49 1.62 1.24
CA GLN A 101 -8.63 0.21 0.85
C GLN A 101 -8.23 -0.74 1.99
N VAL A 102 -7.19 -0.40 2.75
CA VAL A 102 -6.75 -1.18 3.92
C VAL A 102 -7.85 -1.25 4.97
N GLU A 103 -8.48 -0.10 5.27
CA GLU A 103 -9.55 -0.06 6.25
C GLU A 103 -10.82 -0.76 5.78
N GLU A 104 -11.19 -0.66 4.50
CA GLU A 104 -12.33 -1.41 3.93
C GLU A 104 -12.13 -2.92 4.05
N ILE A 105 -10.94 -3.43 3.69
CA ILE A 105 -10.59 -4.85 3.86
C ILE A 105 -10.71 -5.26 5.32
N ARG A 106 -10.12 -4.48 6.23
CA ARG A 106 -10.14 -4.74 7.66
C ARG A 106 -11.56 -4.81 8.21
N GLN A 107 -12.41 -3.83 7.91
CA GLN A 107 -13.79 -3.78 8.37
C GLN A 107 -14.62 -4.94 7.83
N LYS A 108 -14.43 -5.31 6.57
CA LYS A 108 -15.10 -6.47 5.97
C LYS A 108 -14.71 -7.76 6.71
N ILE A 109 -13.43 -7.99 7.00
CA ILE A 109 -12.96 -9.15 7.76
C ILE A 109 -13.56 -9.17 9.17
N LEU A 110 -13.53 -8.05 9.88
CA LEU A 110 -14.08 -7.94 11.23
C LEU A 110 -15.61 -8.16 11.29
N SER A 111 -16.32 -8.04 10.17
CA SER A 111 -17.76 -8.28 10.10
C SER A 111 -18.14 -9.76 10.13
N TYR A 112 -17.19 -10.68 9.91
CA TYR A 112 -17.48 -12.12 9.92
C TYR A 112 -17.67 -12.65 11.34
N PRO A 113 -18.61 -13.59 11.54
CA PRO A 113 -18.94 -14.10 12.87
C PRO A 113 -17.77 -14.89 13.47
N GLY A 114 -17.38 -14.56 14.70
CA GLY A 114 -16.31 -15.25 15.41
C GLY A 114 -14.92 -14.67 15.19
N VAL A 115 -14.76 -13.70 14.29
CA VAL A 115 -13.52 -12.91 14.16
C VAL A 115 -13.41 -11.96 15.33
N LEU A 116 -12.29 -11.99 16.04
CA LEU A 116 -11.98 -11.17 17.23
C LEU A 116 -11.07 -10.00 16.89
N GLY A 117 -10.17 -10.19 15.93
CA GLY A 117 -9.21 -9.19 15.51
C GLY A 117 -8.55 -9.58 14.18
N THR A 118 -7.76 -8.65 13.64
CA THR A 118 -6.96 -8.86 12.44
C THR A 118 -5.70 -8.01 12.51
N HIS A 119 -4.57 -8.57 12.04
CA HIS A 119 -3.26 -7.91 11.98
C HIS A 119 -2.45 -8.40 10.78
N ASP A 120 -1.27 -7.83 10.56
CA ASP A 120 -0.32 -8.17 9.49
C ASP A 120 -0.95 -8.25 8.09
N LEU A 121 -1.90 -7.32 7.80
CA LEU A 121 -2.45 -7.22 6.47
C LEU A 121 -1.38 -6.71 5.50
N MET A 122 -1.03 -7.55 4.54
CA MET A 122 -0.17 -7.21 3.40
C MET A 122 -1.00 -7.27 2.13
N VAL A 123 -0.96 -6.21 1.33
CA VAL A 123 -1.62 -6.16 0.03
C VAL A 123 -0.60 -5.82 -1.04
N HIS A 124 -0.57 -6.61 -2.11
CA HIS A 124 0.27 -6.39 -3.27
C HIS A 124 -0.60 -6.19 -4.51
N ASP A 125 -0.47 -5.04 -5.14
CA ASP A 125 -1.15 -4.73 -6.39
C ASP A 125 -0.16 -4.81 -7.56
N TYR A 126 -0.38 -5.80 -8.44
CA TYR A 126 0.39 -6.00 -9.68
C TYR A 126 -0.40 -5.57 -10.92
N GLY A 127 -1.43 -4.75 -10.75
CA GLY A 127 -2.30 -4.26 -11.79
C GLY A 127 -3.66 -4.97 -11.87
N PRO A 128 -4.52 -4.58 -12.81
CA PRO A 128 -5.91 -5.01 -12.87
C PRO A 128 -6.09 -6.54 -12.85
N GLY A 129 -6.86 -7.03 -11.89
CA GLY A 129 -7.13 -8.45 -11.71
C GLY A 129 -5.96 -9.28 -11.19
N ARG A 130 -4.94 -8.63 -10.62
CA ARG A 130 -3.76 -9.30 -10.04
C ARG A 130 -3.40 -8.73 -8.67
N GLN A 131 -4.38 -8.66 -7.80
CA GLN A 131 -4.19 -8.26 -6.41
C GLN A 131 -4.12 -9.49 -5.52
N PHE A 132 -3.15 -9.47 -4.61
CA PHE A 132 -2.93 -10.53 -3.62
C PHE A 132 -2.86 -9.90 -2.24
N ALA A 133 -3.47 -10.55 -1.26
CA ALA A 133 -3.38 -10.14 0.12
C ALA A 133 -3.12 -11.34 1.02
N SER A 134 -2.41 -11.10 2.12
CA SER A 134 -2.36 -12.01 3.25
C SER A 134 -2.68 -11.26 4.53
N VAL A 135 -3.35 -11.93 5.44
CA VAL A 135 -3.80 -11.34 6.70
C VAL A 135 -3.85 -12.40 7.78
N HIS A 136 -3.56 -12.02 9.01
CA HIS A 136 -3.80 -12.83 10.19
C HIS A 136 -5.17 -12.51 10.77
N VAL A 137 -5.96 -13.53 11.09
CA VAL A 137 -7.30 -13.40 11.66
C VAL A 137 -7.36 -14.11 12.99
N GLU A 138 -7.60 -13.33 14.03
CA GLU A 138 -7.73 -13.80 15.41
C GLU A 138 -9.14 -14.38 15.65
N MET A 139 -9.20 -15.62 16.12
CA MET A 139 -10.45 -16.28 16.50
C MET A 139 -10.26 -17.10 17.79
N ALA A 140 -11.37 -17.43 18.49
CA ALA A 140 -11.29 -18.17 19.73
C ALA A 140 -10.66 -19.56 19.57
N ALA A 141 -9.59 -19.84 20.33
CA ALA A 141 -8.90 -21.14 20.34
C ALA A 141 -9.79 -22.29 20.84
N GLU A 142 -10.77 -21.96 21.71
CA GLU A 142 -11.73 -22.92 22.26
C GLU A 142 -12.92 -23.18 21.33
N GLY A 143 -12.94 -22.52 20.17
CA GLY A 143 -13.96 -22.69 19.16
C GLY A 143 -13.86 -24.02 18.43
N ASP A 144 -14.90 -24.35 17.69
CA ASP A 144 -14.89 -25.50 16.79
C ASP A 144 -13.97 -25.21 15.59
N ALA A 145 -12.89 -25.97 15.47
CA ALA A 145 -11.88 -25.77 14.43
C ALA A 145 -12.49 -25.83 13.00
N MET A 146 -13.51 -26.68 12.77
CA MET A 146 -14.16 -26.77 11.47
C MET A 146 -15.02 -25.54 11.17
N LYS A 147 -15.67 -24.97 12.19
CA LYS A 147 -16.42 -23.71 12.03
C LYS A 147 -15.50 -22.53 11.79
N ASN A 148 -14.37 -22.46 12.50
CA ASN A 148 -13.38 -21.42 12.28
C ASN A 148 -12.81 -21.51 10.86
N HIS A 149 -12.51 -22.73 10.39
CA HIS A 149 -12.06 -22.95 9.01
C HIS A 149 -13.10 -22.51 7.98
N ASP A 150 -14.38 -22.83 8.20
CA ASP A 150 -15.48 -22.44 7.29
C ASP A 150 -15.61 -20.91 7.19
N VAL A 151 -15.42 -20.19 8.29
CA VAL A 151 -15.38 -18.71 8.27
C VAL A 151 -14.21 -18.19 7.45
N ILE A 152 -13.00 -18.76 7.63
CA ILE A 152 -11.81 -18.39 6.87
C ILE A 152 -12.01 -18.63 5.37
N ASP A 153 -12.51 -19.82 5.00
CA ASP A 153 -12.80 -20.16 3.59
C ASP A 153 -13.84 -19.19 2.98
N ASN A 154 -14.82 -18.77 3.76
CA ASN A 154 -15.80 -17.78 3.32
C ASN A 154 -15.14 -16.41 3.09
N ILE A 155 -14.25 -15.95 3.99
CA ILE A 155 -13.50 -14.72 3.81
C ILE A 155 -12.70 -14.76 2.50
N GLU A 156 -11.86 -15.79 2.30
CA GLU A 156 -11.03 -15.91 1.11
C GLU A 156 -11.87 -15.95 -0.17
N ARG A 157 -12.98 -16.70 -0.16
CA ARG A 157 -13.88 -16.83 -1.31
C ARG A 157 -14.63 -15.55 -1.64
N ASP A 158 -15.13 -14.83 -0.63
CA ASP A 158 -15.91 -13.62 -0.82
C ASP A 158 -15.03 -12.48 -1.36
N PHE A 159 -13.79 -12.33 -0.86
CA PHE A 159 -12.85 -11.38 -1.43
C PHE A 159 -12.48 -11.68 -2.88
N MET A 160 -12.33 -12.97 -3.23
CA MET A 160 -12.08 -13.35 -4.62
C MET A 160 -13.26 -13.04 -5.53
N ASN A 161 -14.49 -13.35 -5.07
CA ASN A 161 -15.70 -13.21 -5.90
C ASN A 161 -16.15 -11.75 -6.06
N ASP A 162 -16.09 -10.98 -4.98
CA ASP A 162 -16.64 -9.61 -4.95
C ASP A 162 -15.63 -8.58 -5.47
N GLU A 163 -14.33 -8.75 -5.13
CA GLU A 163 -13.30 -7.75 -5.35
C GLU A 163 -12.18 -8.21 -6.29
N GLY A 164 -12.14 -9.52 -6.63
CA GLY A 164 -11.05 -10.10 -7.42
C GLY A 164 -9.72 -10.11 -6.67
N LEU A 165 -9.75 -9.99 -5.32
CA LEU A 165 -8.60 -9.99 -4.45
C LEU A 165 -8.31 -11.43 -4.00
N HIS A 166 -7.14 -11.95 -4.39
CA HIS A 166 -6.68 -13.26 -3.93
C HIS A 166 -6.16 -13.16 -2.51
N MET A 167 -7.02 -13.46 -1.52
CA MET A 167 -6.70 -13.40 -0.09
C MET A 167 -6.20 -14.75 0.42
N ILE A 168 -5.17 -14.72 1.28
CA ILE A 168 -4.73 -15.85 2.09
C ILE A 168 -4.87 -15.44 3.55
N VAL A 169 -5.63 -16.22 4.31
CA VAL A 169 -5.89 -15.97 5.73
C VAL A 169 -5.10 -16.93 6.60
N HIS A 170 -4.25 -16.39 7.46
CA HIS A 170 -3.63 -17.15 8.54
C HIS A 170 -4.53 -17.12 9.77
N PHE A 171 -4.86 -18.30 10.28
CA PHE A 171 -5.68 -18.45 11.49
C PHE A 171 -4.83 -18.33 12.75
N ASP A 172 -5.14 -17.35 13.61
CA ASP A 172 -4.50 -17.14 14.90
C ASP A 172 -5.46 -17.47 16.05
N PRO A 173 -5.25 -18.63 16.72
CA PRO A 173 -6.08 -19.02 17.83
C PRO A 173 -5.75 -18.22 19.10
N ILE A 174 -6.73 -17.45 19.61
CA ILE A 174 -6.60 -16.69 20.85
C ILE A 174 -7.39 -17.36 21.95
N SER A 175 -6.75 -17.61 23.12
CA SER A 175 -7.48 -18.08 24.29
C SER A 175 -8.36 -16.98 24.85
N THR A 176 -9.67 -17.21 24.84
CA THR A 176 -10.66 -16.29 25.39
C THR A 176 -11.01 -16.61 26.86
N LYS A 177 -10.53 -17.74 27.41
CA LYS A 177 -10.81 -18.22 28.76
C LYS A 177 -9.74 -17.88 29.79
N ASP A 178 -8.52 -17.58 29.34
CA ASP A 178 -7.45 -17.15 30.26
C ASP A 178 -7.53 -15.65 30.50
N ASN A 179 -8.23 -15.28 31.57
CA ASN A 179 -8.42 -13.88 31.95
C ASN A 179 -7.08 -13.17 32.21
N THR A 180 -6.07 -13.87 32.73
CA THR A 180 -4.76 -13.26 33.02
C THR A 180 -4.03 -12.85 31.76
N VAL A 181 -4.04 -13.71 30.73
CA VAL A 181 -3.47 -13.40 29.41
C VAL A 181 -4.21 -12.24 28.76
N ASN A 182 -5.55 -12.30 28.77
CA ASN A 182 -6.39 -11.27 28.17
C ASN A 182 -6.23 -9.91 28.85
N ASP A 183 -6.24 -9.88 30.20
CA ASP A 183 -6.07 -8.65 30.97
C ASP A 183 -4.69 -8.03 30.72
N LEU A 184 -3.66 -8.87 30.61
CA LEU A 184 -2.31 -8.41 30.31
C LEU A 184 -2.19 -7.88 28.87
N ARG A 185 -2.82 -8.56 27.91
CA ARG A 185 -2.85 -8.12 26.51
C ARG A 185 -3.51 -6.76 26.37
N ILE A 186 -4.68 -6.58 26.97
CA ILE A 186 -5.40 -5.29 26.94
C ILE A 186 -4.53 -4.22 27.58
N TRP A 187 -4.00 -4.49 28.77
CA TRP A 187 -3.19 -3.52 29.51
C TRP A 187 -1.92 -3.11 28.76
N ILE A 188 -1.16 -4.07 28.19
CA ILE A 188 0.03 -3.74 27.38
C ILE A 188 -0.37 -2.99 26.12
N GLY A 189 -1.45 -3.40 25.42
CA GLY A 189 -1.94 -2.76 24.23
C GLY A 189 -2.37 -1.30 24.43
N GLU A 190 -2.93 -0.97 25.60
CA GLU A 190 -3.21 0.41 25.98
C GLU A 190 -1.93 1.18 26.32
N LYS A 191 -1.01 0.54 27.04
CA LYS A 191 0.21 1.17 27.52
C LYS A 191 1.25 1.46 26.42
N VAL A 192 1.36 0.64 25.40
CA VAL A 192 2.26 0.93 24.27
C VAL A 192 1.84 2.18 23.52
N LYS A 193 0.56 2.52 23.50
CA LYS A 193 0.04 3.75 22.91
C LYS A 193 0.47 5.02 23.67
N GLU A 194 0.88 4.91 24.93
CA GLU A 194 1.48 6.03 25.67
C GLU A 194 2.91 6.34 25.18
N ILE A 195 3.57 5.38 24.51
CA ILE A 195 4.89 5.59 23.88
C ILE A 195 4.71 6.21 22.49
N ASP A 196 3.82 5.64 21.68
CA ASP A 196 3.40 6.17 20.39
C ASP A 196 2.00 5.60 20.08
N GLU A 197 1.04 6.46 19.74
CA GLU A 197 -0.36 6.07 19.49
C GLU A 197 -0.54 5.03 18.38
N ARG A 198 0.46 4.93 17.49
CA ARG A 198 0.47 4.01 16.34
C ARG A 198 1.01 2.61 16.67
N LEU A 199 1.53 2.40 17.88
CA LEU A 199 2.00 1.08 18.30
C LEU A 199 0.82 0.17 18.59
N THR A 200 0.89 -1.05 18.07
CA THR A 200 -0.05 -2.13 18.38
C THR A 200 0.70 -3.40 18.73
N ILE A 201 0.06 -4.30 19.44
CA ILE A 201 0.63 -5.60 19.81
C ILE A 201 -0.31 -6.72 19.39
N HIS A 202 0.28 -7.88 19.05
CA HIS A 202 -0.47 -9.11 18.74
C HIS A 202 0.31 -10.35 19.21
N ASP A 203 -0.28 -11.53 19.09
CA ASP A 203 0.30 -12.83 19.44
C ASP A 203 0.83 -12.94 20.88
N LEU A 204 0.19 -12.22 21.82
CA LEU A 204 0.64 -12.25 23.21
C LEU A 204 0.38 -13.61 23.86
N ARG A 205 1.46 -14.19 24.36
CA ARG A 205 1.46 -15.44 25.16
C ARG A 205 2.34 -15.31 26.38
N ILE A 206 2.01 -16.06 27.42
CA ILE A 206 2.75 -16.06 28.68
C ILE A 206 3.38 -17.42 28.88
N VAL A 207 4.67 -17.43 29.20
CA VAL A 207 5.41 -18.65 29.63
C VAL A 207 5.85 -18.46 31.08
N TYR A 208 5.16 -19.14 31.97
CA TYR A 208 5.45 -19.08 33.41
C TYR A 208 6.72 -19.88 33.75
N GLY A 209 7.66 -19.23 34.40
CA GLY A 209 8.86 -19.84 34.94
C GLY A 209 8.92 -19.74 36.45
N ILE A 210 9.84 -20.48 37.08
CA ILE A 210 10.00 -20.50 38.56
C ILE A 210 10.57 -19.17 39.09
N THR A 211 11.49 -18.57 38.35
CA THR A 211 12.19 -17.34 38.74
C THR A 211 11.67 -16.09 38.05
N HIS A 212 11.10 -16.24 36.87
CA HIS A 212 10.56 -15.16 36.06
C HIS A 212 9.51 -15.68 35.10
N THR A 213 8.71 -14.79 34.59
CA THR A 213 7.68 -15.07 33.60
C THR A 213 8.02 -14.34 32.30
N ASN A 214 8.04 -15.07 31.17
CA ASN A 214 8.23 -14.47 29.87
C ASN A 214 6.88 -14.09 29.26
N VAL A 215 6.76 -12.83 28.87
CA VAL A 215 5.64 -12.31 28.08
C VAL A 215 6.14 -12.14 26.66
N ILE A 216 5.66 -12.98 25.77
CA ILE A 216 6.11 -13.06 24.38
C ILE A 216 5.02 -12.45 23.53
N PHE A 217 5.34 -11.48 22.68
CA PHE A 217 4.41 -10.85 21.77
C PHE A 217 5.14 -10.11 20.66
N ASP A 218 4.40 -9.81 19.61
CA ASP A 218 4.87 -9.02 18.50
C ASP A 218 4.33 -7.59 18.63
N CYS A 219 5.16 -6.62 18.26
CA CYS A 219 4.84 -5.20 18.33
C CYS A 219 5.01 -4.57 16.94
N VAL A 220 3.91 -4.07 16.38
CA VAL A 220 3.92 -3.36 15.10
C VAL A 220 4.42 -1.96 15.30
N VAL A 221 5.48 -1.59 14.58
CA VAL A 221 6.14 -0.29 14.66
C VAL A 221 6.11 0.40 13.30
N PRO A 222 5.64 1.65 13.21
CA PRO A 222 5.65 2.41 11.97
C PRO A 222 7.07 2.62 11.42
N HIS A 223 7.21 2.63 10.09
CA HIS A 223 8.51 2.87 9.43
C HIS A 223 9.13 4.24 9.75
N ASN A 224 8.30 5.24 10.03
CA ASN A 224 8.70 6.63 10.28
C ASN A 224 8.71 7.00 11.77
N MET A 225 8.96 6.04 12.65
CA MET A 225 9.10 6.29 14.08
C MET A 225 10.50 6.83 14.41
N ASP A 226 10.57 7.85 15.27
CA ASP A 226 11.84 8.46 15.68
C ASP A 226 12.68 7.56 16.59
N MET A 227 12.07 6.56 17.25
CA MET A 227 12.76 5.59 18.10
C MET A 227 13.27 4.40 17.31
N THR A 228 14.42 3.90 17.68
CA THR A 228 14.95 2.61 17.16
C THR A 228 14.19 1.43 17.75
N ASP A 229 14.17 0.29 17.06
CA ASP A 229 13.54 -0.95 17.52
C ASP A 229 14.04 -1.35 18.92
N LYS A 230 15.32 -1.10 19.21
CA LYS A 230 15.93 -1.39 20.53
C LYS A 230 15.38 -0.47 21.63
N GLU A 231 15.15 0.79 21.32
CA GLU A 231 14.58 1.76 22.26
C GLU A 231 13.11 1.45 22.54
N VAL A 232 12.33 1.08 21.52
CA VAL A 232 10.95 0.64 21.68
C VAL A 232 10.86 -0.59 22.57
N LYS A 233 11.64 -1.65 22.28
CA LYS A 233 11.69 -2.86 23.12
C LYS A 233 12.05 -2.55 24.56
N LYS A 234 13.02 -1.65 24.77
CA LYS A 234 13.44 -1.24 26.11
C LYS A 234 12.32 -0.49 26.83
N ALA A 235 11.71 0.50 26.19
CA ALA A 235 10.64 1.29 26.79
C ALA A 235 9.45 0.40 27.22
N ILE A 236 9.03 -0.53 26.36
CA ILE A 236 7.94 -1.47 26.67
C ILE A 236 8.34 -2.39 27.84
N ASN A 237 9.56 -2.93 27.83
CA ASN A 237 10.01 -3.84 28.90
C ASN A 237 10.14 -3.12 30.25
N ASP A 238 10.62 -1.88 30.27
CA ASP A 238 10.72 -1.06 31.48
C ASP A 238 9.31 -0.76 32.05
N MET A 239 8.37 -0.41 31.20
CA MET A 239 6.97 -0.16 31.54
C MET A 239 6.28 -1.42 32.13
N VAL A 240 6.50 -2.60 31.52
CA VAL A 240 5.93 -3.86 32.04
C VAL A 240 6.56 -4.23 33.38
N LYS A 241 7.87 -4.05 33.54
CA LYS A 241 8.59 -4.33 34.79
C LYS A 241 8.18 -3.43 35.95
N GLU A 242 7.78 -2.20 35.67
CA GLU A 242 7.29 -1.29 36.71
C GLU A 242 6.05 -1.86 37.41
N LYS A 243 5.13 -2.48 36.67
CA LYS A 243 3.93 -3.13 37.24
C LYS A 243 4.15 -4.57 37.64
N TYR A 244 4.95 -5.30 36.87
CA TYR A 244 5.23 -6.72 37.06
C TYR A 244 6.75 -7.00 37.13
N PRO A 245 7.40 -6.82 38.27
CA PRO A 245 8.87 -6.86 38.40
C PRO A 245 9.53 -8.19 37.95
N THR A 246 8.79 -9.29 37.97
CA THR A 246 9.26 -10.62 37.55
C THR A 246 8.97 -10.94 36.09
N TYR A 247 8.30 -10.03 35.35
CA TYR A 247 7.96 -10.25 33.94
C TYR A 247 9.05 -9.69 33.03
N TYR A 248 9.38 -10.48 32.00
CA TYR A 248 10.33 -10.11 30.95
C TYR A 248 9.64 -10.20 29.60
N CYS A 249 9.68 -9.10 28.85
CA CYS A 249 9.12 -9.09 27.53
C CYS A 249 10.11 -9.62 26.50
N VAL A 250 9.66 -10.60 25.72
CA VAL A 250 10.34 -11.09 24.53
C VAL A 250 9.54 -10.55 23.33
N ILE A 251 10.04 -9.48 22.72
CA ILE A 251 9.30 -8.69 21.73
C ILE A 251 9.92 -8.90 20.36
N THR A 252 9.12 -9.34 19.38
CA THR A 252 9.44 -9.22 17.95
C THR A 252 8.95 -7.86 17.46
N ILE A 253 9.74 -7.17 16.65
CA ILE A 253 9.30 -5.93 16.00
C ILE A 253 8.89 -6.24 14.58
N ASP A 254 7.64 -5.94 14.28
CA ASP A 254 7.10 -5.98 12.93
C ASP A 254 7.01 -4.57 12.37
N LYS A 255 7.40 -4.41 11.11
CA LYS A 255 7.25 -3.14 10.42
C LYS A 255 5.91 -3.14 9.69
N SER A 256 5.08 -2.16 9.98
CA SER A 256 3.80 -2.00 9.28
C SER A 256 4.02 -1.81 7.78
N TYR A 257 3.48 -2.72 6.97
CA TYR A 257 3.48 -2.62 5.51
C TYR A 257 2.29 -1.81 4.97
N ALA A 258 1.29 -1.59 5.81
CA ALA A 258 0.16 -0.72 5.54
C ALA A 258 -0.02 0.24 6.72
N ALA A 259 -0.24 1.52 6.46
CA ALA A 259 -0.66 2.44 7.51
C ALA A 259 -2.04 1.97 7.98
N MET A 260 -2.12 1.41 9.20
CA MET A 260 -3.42 1.11 9.80
C MET A 260 -3.96 2.41 10.39
N PRO A 261 -5.10 2.95 9.89
CA PRO A 261 -5.81 3.99 10.61
C PRO A 261 -6.33 3.43 11.95
N HIS A 262 -6.29 4.24 12.96
CA HIS A 262 -6.68 3.91 14.34
C HIS A 262 -8.18 3.82 14.52
#